data_e5f7af2eeccae66af996e98458bff843
#
_entry.id   e5f7af2eeccae66af996e98458bff843
#
_cell.length_a   1.000
_cell.length_b   1.000
_cell.length_c   1.000
_cell.angle_alpha   90.00
_cell.angle_beta   90.00
_cell.angle_gamma   90.00
#
_symmetry.space_group_name_H-M   'P 1'
#
loop_
_entity.id
_entity.type
_entity.pdbx_description
1 polymer ?
#
loop_
_entity_poly.entity_id
_entity_poly.type
_entity_poly.pdbx_seq_one_letter_code
_entity_poly.pdbx_strand_id
1 'polypeptide(L)'
;MRLGDGTVMRLYRQTVEDFGLYPGLELTQQRYEELRQAAGSMSAKMRAVRIVSATSVSAKDLEQRLIRKGEDPMQAKAAVNWMEDLSLIDDRQTARQVVDSCIRRGYGLSRAKQALFEKRIPREYWQEALEDYPDQSDAVASFLRNRLGDEWTDKDLKKAIDALIRRGHSYSAVRRALENLSVDTEELPED
;
A
#
# COMPACT_ATOMS: atom_id res chain seq x y z
N MET A 1 1.01 34.32 1.26
CA MET A 1 1.76 35.53 1.69
C MET A 1 2.79 35.87 0.61
N ARG A 2 3.01 37.14 0.34
CA ARG A 2 4.06 37.63 -0.56
C ARG A 2 5.06 38.42 0.26
N LEU A 3 6.36 38.12 0.10
CA LEU A 3 7.44 38.80 0.78
C LEU A 3 7.90 40.03 -0.04
N GLY A 4 8.67 40.94 0.58
CA GLY A 4 9.17 42.13 -0.07
C GLY A 4 10.13 41.88 -1.23
N ASP A 5 10.82 40.74 -1.25
CA ASP A 5 11.68 40.26 -2.34
C ASP A 5 10.91 39.62 -3.51
N GLY A 6 9.56 39.57 -3.42
CA GLY A 6 8.70 38.97 -4.41
C GLY A 6 8.42 37.46 -4.19
N THR A 7 9.08 36.80 -3.26
CA THR A 7 8.86 35.40 -2.92
C THR A 7 7.42 35.18 -2.45
N VAL A 8 6.78 34.12 -2.96
CA VAL A 8 5.41 33.73 -2.57
C VAL A 8 5.44 32.47 -1.74
N MET A 9 4.99 32.56 -0.49
CA MET A 9 4.85 31.44 0.42
C MET A 9 3.36 31.11 0.63
N ARG A 10 3.00 29.84 0.45
CA ARG A 10 1.67 29.34 0.78
C ARG A 10 1.64 28.94 2.24
N LEU A 11 0.78 29.57 3.02
CA LEU A 11 0.62 29.31 4.45
C LEU A 11 -0.79 28.81 4.74
N TYR A 12 -0.91 27.93 5.70
CA TYR A 12 -2.18 27.60 6.31
C TYR A 12 -2.57 28.69 7.30
N ARG A 13 -3.86 28.87 7.53
CA ARG A 13 -4.38 29.89 8.44
C ARG A 13 -3.78 29.76 9.83
N GLN A 14 -3.68 28.55 10.35
CA GLN A 14 -3.08 28.29 11.65
C GLN A 14 -1.65 28.84 11.73
N THR A 15 -0.81 28.61 10.71
CA THR A 15 0.57 29.15 10.69
C THR A 15 0.60 30.69 10.68
N VAL A 16 -0.36 31.33 10.03
CA VAL A 16 -0.48 32.80 10.04
C VAL A 16 -0.81 33.32 11.43
N GLU A 17 -1.74 32.64 12.12
CA GLU A 17 -2.17 32.95 13.49
C GLU A 17 -1.04 32.71 14.50
N ASP A 18 -0.38 31.54 14.45
CA ASP A 18 0.70 31.14 15.35
C ASP A 18 1.89 32.11 15.30
N PHE A 19 2.20 32.61 14.12
CA PHE A 19 3.30 33.56 13.90
C PHE A 19 2.86 35.04 14.00
N GLY A 20 1.59 35.32 14.20
CA GLY A 20 1.05 36.68 14.29
C GLY A 20 1.34 37.50 13.04
N LEU A 21 1.21 36.90 11.85
CA LEU A 21 1.59 37.55 10.59
C LEU A 21 0.52 38.56 10.16
N TYR A 22 0.96 39.77 9.81
CA TYR A 22 0.11 40.82 9.24
C TYR A 22 0.87 41.58 8.11
N PRO A 23 0.17 42.26 7.21
CA PRO A 23 0.80 43.04 6.17
C PRO A 23 1.75 44.13 6.72
N GLY A 24 2.97 44.17 6.22
CA GLY A 24 4.00 45.13 6.68
C GLY A 24 4.86 44.62 7.86
N LEU A 25 4.62 43.43 8.38
CA LEU A 25 5.49 42.85 9.42
C LEU A 25 6.88 42.61 8.87
N GLU A 26 7.90 43.14 9.53
CA GLU A 26 9.30 42.83 9.26
C GLU A 26 9.70 41.56 10.01
N LEU A 27 10.29 40.60 9.29
CA LEU A 27 10.79 39.36 9.84
C LEU A 27 12.32 39.40 9.91
N THR A 28 12.86 39.02 11.07
CA THR A 28 14.28 38.69 11.18
C THR A 28 14.58 37.42 10.37
N GLN A 29 15.83 37.21 9.98
CA GLN A 29 16.26 36.02 9.26
C GLN A 29 15.90 34.73 10.05
N GLN A 30 16.13 34.74 11.36
CA GLN A 30 15.80 33.63 12.23
C GLN A 30 14.28 33.33 12.21
N ARG A 31 13.45 34.36 12.38
CA ARG A 31 11.98 34.18 12.40
C ARG A 31 11.44 33.77 11.02
N TYR A 32 12.09 34.20 9.95
CA TYR A 32 11.76 33.71 8.60
C TYR A 32 12.05 32.22 8.43
N GLU A 33 13.20 31.72 8.92
CA GLU A 33 13.55 30.30 8.86
C GLU A 33 12.59 29.46 9.71
N GLU A 34 12.24 29.91 10.91
CA GLU A 34 11.23 29.26 11.76
C GLU A 34 9.87 29.19 11.05
N LEU A 35 9.44 30.28 10.43
CA LEU A 35 8.21 30.31 9.64
C LEU A 35 8.26 29.34 8.45
N ARG A 36 9.38 29.28 7.75
CA ARG A 36 9.58 28.38 6.60
C ARG A 36 9.48 26.92 7.04
N GLN A 37 10.10 26.56 8.15
CA GLN A 37 10.03 25.22 8.72
C GLN A 37 8.60 24.88 9.19
N ALA A 38 7.93 25.78 9.88
CA ALA A 38 6.56 25.60 10.33
C ALA A 38 5.58 25.44 9.15
N ALA A 39 5.75 26.25 8.11
CA ALA A 39 4.95 26.15 6.88
C ALA A 39 5.14 24.81 6.17
N GLY A 40 6.39 24.33 6.07
CA GLY A 40 6.71 23.01 5.50
C GLY A 40 6.11 21.87 6.32
N SER A 41 6.27 21.92 7.65
CA SER A 41 5.68 20.94 8.57
C SER A 41 4.15 20.87 8.42
N MET A 42 3.49 22.01 8.43
CA MET A 42 2.03 22.07 8.27
C MET A 42 1.59 21.54 6.88
N SER A 43 2.33 21.89 5.81
CA SER A 43 2.07 21.38 4.46
C SER A 43 2.13 19.86 4.41
N ALA A 44 3.22 19.27 4.92
CA ALA A 44 3.41 17.82 4.96
C ALA A 44 2.31 17.12 5.77
N LYS A 45 1.98 17.62 6.98
CA LYS A 45 0.91 17.08 7.83
C LYS A 45 -0.45 17.12 7.16
N MET A 46 -0.84 18.25 6.59
CA MET A 46 -2.14 18.38 5.93
C MET A 46 -2.25 17.54 4.66
N ARG A 47 -1.13 17.33 3.97
CA ARG A 47 -1.07 16.43 2.81
C ARG A 47 -1.15 14.96 3.24
N ALA A 48 -0.46 14.59 4.33
CA ALA A 48 -0.54 13.26 4.93
C ALA A 48 -1.98 12.92 5.31
N VAL A 49 -2.68 13.81 6.03
CA VAL A 49 -4.11 13.63 6.38
C VAL A 49 -4.96 13.34 5.15
N ARG A 50 -4.80 14.13 4.07
CA ARG A 50 -5.58 13.91 2.83
C ARG A 50 -5.29 12.55 2.19
N ILE A 51 -4.05 12.09 2.20
CA ILE A 51 -3.67 10.79 1.61
C ILE A 51 -4.28 9.65 2.43
N VAL A 52 -4.12 9.69 3.75
CA VAL A 52 -4.60 8.64 4.65
C VAL A 52 -6.13 8.58 4.69
N SER A 53 -6.81 9.73 4.65
CA SER A 53 -8.27 9.76 4.58
C SER A 53 -8.84 9.18 3.28
N ALA A 54 -8.07 9.16 2.20
CA ALA A 54 -8.52 8.69 0.90
C ALA A 54 -8.19 7.21 0.64
N THR A 55 -7.14 6.67 1.28
CA THR A 55 -6.67 5.31 0.99
C THR A 55 -5.80 4.77 2.12
N SER A 56 -5.90 3.47 2.39
CA SER A 56 -4.98 2.76 3.28
C SER A 56 -3.58 2.73 2.66
N VAL A 57 -2.59 3.23 3.41
CA VAL A 57 -1.19 3.31 3.01
C VAL A 57 -0.30 2.86 4.16
N SER A 58 0.88 2.30 3.85
CA SER A 58 1.92 2.08 4.85
C SER A 58 2.66 3.38 5.17
N ALA A 59 3.33 3.42 6.33
CA ALA A 59 4.20 4.53 6.72
C ALA A 59 5.21 4.87 5.61
N LYS A 60 5.90 3.85 5.09
CA LYS A 60 6.88 4.01 4.00
C LYS A 60 6.27 4.48 2.67
N ASP A 61 5.07 4.00 2.33
CA ASP A 61 4.39 4.46 1.11
C ASP A 61 3.91 5.91 1.26
N LEU A 62 3.42 6.29 2.45
CA LEU A 62 3.05 7.68 2.73
C LEU A 62 4.26 8.62 2.61
N GLU A 63 5.39 8.30 3.26
CA GLU A 63 6.61 9.09 3.18
C GLU A 63 7.01 9.35 1.73
N GLN A 64 7.07 8.30 0.91
CA GLN A 64 7.44 8.44 -0.48
C GLN A 64 6.42 9.21 -1.32
N ARG A 65 5.14 9.11 -1.01
CA ARG A 65 4.11 9.92 -1.67
C ARG A 65 4.24 11.39 -1.32
N LEU A 66 4.57 11.72 -0.07
CA LEU A 66 4.82 13.09 0.36
C LEU A 66 6.02 13.70 -0.38
N ILE A 67 7.16 12.98 -0.41
CA ILE A 67 8.37 13.41 -1.13
C ILE A 67 8.09 13.60 -2.64
N ARG A 68 7.42 12.65 -3.29
CA ARG A 68 7.04 12.78 -4.71
C ARG A 68 6.11 13.96 -5.00
N LYS A 69 5.37 14.41 -3.99
CA LYS A 69 4.51 15.60 -4.08
C LYS A 69 5.24 16.91 -3.73
N GLY A 70 6.55 16.83 -3.53
CA GLY A 70 7.43 18.00 -3.31
C GLY A 70 7.59 18.39 -1.85
N GLU A 71 7.19 17.56 -0.89
CA GLU A 71 7.51 17.82 0.53
C GLU A 71 8.99 17.51 0.79
N ASP A 72 9.61 18.28 1.67
CA ASP A 72 10.97 18.01 2.14
C ASP A 72 11.03 16.64 2.84
N PRO A 73 12.09 15.82 2.62
CA PRO A 73 12.18 14.48 3.21
C PRO A 73 12.10 14.45 4.74
N MET A 74 12.69 15.44 5.43
CA MET A 74 12.60 15.51 6.89
C MET A 74 11.18 15.84 7.35
N GLN A 75 10.52 16.77 6.67
CA GLN A 75 9.13 17.14 6.94
C GLN A 75 8.17 15.98 6.62
N ALA A 76 8.43 15.26 5.53
CA ALA A 76 7.66 14.07 5.17
C ALA A 76 7.75 12.99 6.25
N LYS A 77 8.98 12.68 6.72
CA LYS A 77 9.20 11.72 7.80
C LYS A 77 8.53 12.15 9.11
N ALA A 78 8.69 13.42 9.49
CA ALA A 78 8.05 13.97 10.69
C ALA A 78 6.52 13.90 10.61
N ALA A 79 5.94 14.14 9.42
CA ALA A 79 4.50 14.00 9.22
C ALA A 79 4.03 12.55 9.31
N VAL A 80 4.83 11.58 8.85
CA VAL A 80 4.53 10.15 8.99
C VAL A 80 4.54 9.75 10.46
N ASN A 81 5.61 10.07 11.20
CA ASN A 81 5.69 9.77 12.65
C ASN A 81 4.50 10.37 13.40
N TRP A 82 4.12 11.61 13.09
CA TRP A 82 2.95 12.24 13.68
C TRP A 82 1.64 11.47 13.38
N MET A 83 1.49 10.89 12.18
CA MET A 83 0.32 10.08 11.83
C MET A 83 0.33 8.73 12.57
N GLU A 84 1.51 8.14 12.81
CA GLU A 84 1.67 6.93 13.62
C GLU A 84 1.34 7.21 15.09
N ASP A 85 1.84 8.32 15.67
CA ASP A 85 1.54 8.74 17.04
C ASP A 85 0.04 8.93 17.27
N LEU A 86 -0.68 9.39 16.25
CA LEU A 86 -2.14 9.51 16.27
C LEU A 86 -2.88 8.20 15.96
N SER A 87 -2.16 7.10 15.75
CA SER A 87 -2.71 5.79 15.33
C SER A 87 -3.55 5.87 14.06
N LEU A 88 -3.27 6.84 13.18
CA LEU A 88 -3.91 6.98 11.86
C LEU A 88 -3.21 6.15 10.78
N ILE A 89 -2.01 5.68 11.07
CA ILE A 89 -1.25 4.68 10.30
C ILE A 89 -0.84 3.58 11.26
N ASP A 90 -1.12 2.34 10.85
CA ASP A 90 -0.69 1.12 11.51
C ASP A 90 -0.33 0.10 10.42
N ASP A 91 0.96 -0.12 10.21
CA ASP A 91 1.48 -1.03 9.19
C ASP A 91 1.12 -2.49 9.48
N ARG A 92 1.00 -2.87 10.76
CA ARG A 92 0.57 -4.19 11.19
C ARG A 92 -0.90 -4.44 10.79
N GLN A 93 -1.77 -3.49 11.10
CA GLN A 93 -3.18 -3.57 10.70
C GLN A 93 -3.32 -3.51 9.18
N THR A 94 -2.55 -2.67 8.50
CA THR A 94 -2.54 -2.56 7.04
C THR A 94 -2.10 -3.88 6.40
N ALA A 95 -1.08 -4.57 6.97
CA ALA A 95 -0.65 -5.89 6.50
C ALA A 95 -1.79 -6.91 6.55
N ARG A 96 -2.50 -6.99 7.67
CA ARG A 96 -3.66 -7.88 7.85
C ARG A 96 -4.76 -7.58 6.81
N GLN A 97 -5.11 -6.30 6.63
CA GLN A 97 -6.12 -5.89 5.65
C GLN A 97 -5.74 -6.28 4.20
N VAL A 98 -4.46 -6.15 3.84
CA VAL A 98 -3.95 -6.56 2.53
C VAL A 98 -4.10 -8.08 2.35
N VAL A 99 -3.70 -8.86 3.34
CA VAL A 99 -3.80 -10.33 3.31
C VAL A 99 -5.26 -10.77 3.25
N ASP A 100 -6.13 -10.23 4.08
CA ASP A 100 -7.57 -10.51 4.07
C ASP A 100 -8.21 -10.21 2.71
N SER A 101 -7.79 -9.11 2.08
CA SER A 101 -8.24 -8.76 0.74
C SER A 101 -7.79 -9.79 -0.31
N CYS A 102 -6.58 -10.34 -0.18
CA CYS A 102 -6.08 -11.39 -1.06
C CYS A 102 -6.86 -12.71 -0.85
N ILE A 103 -7.11 -13.08 0.40
CA ILE A 103 -7.91 -14.26 0.76
C ILE A 103 -9.32 -14.16 0.16
N ARG A 104 -10.03 -13.06 0.38
CA ARG A 104 -11.39 -12.85 -0.16
C ARG A 104 -11.45 -12.89 -1.69
N ARG A 105 -10.35 -12.56 -2.38
CA ARG A 105 -10.24 -12.61 -3.85
C ARG A 105 -9.81 -13.98 -4.36
N GLY A 106 -9.56 -14.94 -3.49
CA GLY A 106 -9.05 -16.26 -3.85
C GLY A 106 -7.66 -16.18 -4.49
N TYR A 107 -6.78 -15.29 -3.99
CA TYR A 107 -5.39 -15.23 -4.43
C TYR A 107 -4.54 -16.22 -3.64
N GLY A 108 -3.49 -16.74 -4.26
CA GLY A 108 -2.50 -17.59 -3.61
C GLY A 108 -1.51 -16.79 -2.75
N LEU A 109 -0.79 -17.50 -1.90
CA LEU A 109 0.18 -16.94 -0.96
C LEU A 109 1.23 -16.05 -1.64
N SER A 110 1.74 -16.44 -2.82
CA SER A 110 2.73 -15.65 -3.55
C SER A 110 2.20 -14.28 -3.95
N ARG A 111 0.92 -14.19 -4.36
CA ARG A 111 0.29 -12.90 -4.70
C ARG A 111 0.05 -12.05 -3.45
N ALA A 112 -0.27 -12.66 -2.30
CA ALA A 112 -0.40 -11.94 -1.04
C ALA A 112 0.95 -11.33 -0.61
N LYS A 113 2.04 -12.10 -0.68
CA LYS A 113 3.41 -11.59 -0.44
C LYS A 113 3.77 -10.44 -1.38
N GLN A 114 3.43 -10.57 -2.65
CA GLN A 114 3.66 -9.50 -3.63
C GLN A 114 2.83 -8.26 -3.30
N ALA A 115 1.57 -8.39 -2.88
CA ALA A 115 0.71 -7.28 -2.49
C ALA A 115 1.27 -6.53 -1.27
N LEU A 116 1.80 -7.24 -0.26
CA LEU A 116 2.51 -6.64 0.87
C LEU A 116 3.74 -5.85 0.42
N PHE A 117 4.52 -6.40 -0.50
CA PHE A 117 5.68 -5.72 -1.08
C PHE A 117 5.28 -4.45 -1.87
N GLU A 118 4.29 -4.55 -2.73
CA GLU A 118 3.76 -3.42 -3.52
C GLU A 118 3.24 -2.29 -2.62
N LYS A 119 2.65 -2.64 -1.47
CA LYS A 119 2.21 -1.71 -0.42
C LYS A 119 3.35 -1.23 0.48
N ARG A 120 4.58 -1.71 0.26
CA ARG A 120 5.78 -1.36 1.05
C ARG A 120 5.63 -1.61 2.54
N ILE A 121 4.87 -2.62 2.90
CA ILE A 121 4.76 -3.07 4.29
C ILE A 121 6.11 -3.60 4.75
N PRO A 122 6.63 -3.20 5.93
CA PRO A 122 7.83 -3.75 6.53
C PRO A 122 7.75 -5.28 6.68
N ARG A 123 8.86 -5.98 6.40
CA ARG A 123 8.87 -7.45 6.39
C ARG A 123 8.61 -8.07 7.76
N GLU A 124 8.87 -7.35 8.82
CA GLU A 124 8.61 -7.76 10.20
C GLU A 124 7.12 -8.08 10.47
N TYR A 125 6.19 -7.42 9.75
CA TYR A 125 4.75 -7.67 9.88
C TYR A 125 4.22 -8.78 8.98
N TRP A 126 5.06 -9.29 8.03
CA TRP A 126 4.60 -10.26 7.04
C TRP A 126 4.31 -11.62 7.66
N GLN A 127 5.19 -12.10 8.55
CA GLN A 127 5.06 -13.42 9.15
C GLN A 127 3.71 -13.52 9.88
N GLU A 128 3.44 -12.58 10.77
CA GLU A 128 2.19 -12.54 11.53
C GLU A 128 0.96 -12.41 10.62
N ALA A 129 1.01 -11.52 9.61
CA ALA A 129 -0.11 -11.31 8.70
C ALA A 129 -0.42 -12.54 7.82
N LEU A 130 0.57 -13.39 7.57
CA LEU A 130 0.45 -14.57 6.71
C LEU A 130 0.34 -15.89 7.49
N GLU A 131 0.44 -15.85 8.83
CA GLU A 131 0.51 -17.05 9.67
C GLU A 131 -0.67 -18.00 9.44
N ASP A 132 -1.87 -17.44 9.41
CA ASP A 132 -3.11 -18.20 9.19
C ASP A 132 -3.60 -18.13 7.74
N TYR A 133 -2.68 -18.00 6.75
CA TYR A 133 -3.11 -17.95 5.36
C TYR A 133 -3.77 -19.28 4.97
N PRO A 134 -5.07 -19.28 4.64
CA PRO A 134 -5.82 -20.52 4.45
C PRO A 134 -5.34 -21.28 3.22
N ASP A 135 -5.51 -22.59 3.24
CA ASP A 135 -5.41 -23.40 2.03
C ASP A 135 -6.47 -22.94 1.02
N GLN A 136 -6.02 -22.62 -0.18
CA GLN A 136 -6.88 -22.11 -1.26
C GLN A 136 -7.36 -23.23 -2.20
N SER A 137 -7.27 -24.49 -1.80
CA SER A 137 -7.64 -25.65 -2.64
C SER A 137 -9.06 -25.55 -3.17
N ASP A 138 -10.02 -25.15 -2.35
CA ASP A 138 -11.42 -24.96 -2.76
C ASP A 138 -11.57 -23.79 -3.74
N ALA A 139 -10.84 -22.72 -3.55
CA ALA A 139 -10.85 -21.57 -4.45
C ALA A 139 -10.25 -21.94 -5.81
N VAL A 140 -9.16 -22.72 -5.82
CA VAL A 140 -8.52 -23.26 -7.03
C VAL A 140 -9.48 -24.21 -7.76
N ALA A 141 -10.07 -25.17 -7.06
CA ALA A 141 -11.02 -26.12 -7.62
C ALA A 141 -12.27 -25.43 -8.19
N SER A 142 -12.82 -24.45 -7.48
CA SER A 142 -13.94 -23.63 -7.96
C SER A 142 -13.58 -22.82 -9.19
N PHE A 143 -12.37 -22.24 -9.23
CA PHE A 143 -11.89 -21.53 -10.40
C PHE A 143 -11.77 -22.44 -11.62
N LEU A 144 -11.19 -23.63 -11.44
CA LEU A 144 -11.03 -24.62 -12.53
C LEU A 144 -12.40 -25.06 -13.06
N ARG A 145 -13.32 -25.47 -12.19
CA ARG A 145 -14.70 -25.86 -12.59
C ARG A 145 -15.39 -24.75 -13.41
N ASN A 146 -15.36 -23.53 -12.90
CA ASN A 146 -16.01 -22.40 -13.57
C ASN A 146 -15.34 -22.02 -14.90
N ARG A 147 -14.04 -22.29 -15.05
CA ARG A 147 -13.27 -21.90 -16.22
C ARG A 147 -13.29 -22.95 -17.32
N LEU A 148 -13.28 -24.22 -16.94
CA LEU A 148 -13.21 -25.34 -17.88
C LEU A 148 -14.60 -25.80 -18.33
N GLY A 149 -15.63 -25.73 -17.44
CA GLY A 149 -16.95 -26.28 -17.73
C GLY A 149 -16.92 -27.81 -17.90
N ASP A 150 -17.87 -28.36 -18.66
CA ASP A 150 -18.00 -29.80 -18.88
C ASP A 150 -17.15 -30.29 -20.08
N GLU A 151 -16.86 -29.43 -21.04
CA GLU A 151 -16.03 -29.73 -22.22
C GLU A 151 -14.90 -28.70 -22.31
N TRP A 152 -13.67 -29.18 -22.34
CA TRP A 152 -12.48 -28.35 -22.41
C TRP A 152 -11.37 -29.02 -23.23
N THR A 153 -10.43 -28.22 -23.75
CA THR A 153 -9.24 -28.68 -24.49
C THR A 153 -7.99 -28.49 -23.63
N ASP A 154 -6.86 -29.17 -23.97
CA ASP A 154 -5.56 -28.97 -23.32
C ASP A 154 -5.13 -27.49 -23.33
N LYS A 155 -5.48 -26.77 -24.40
CA LYS A 155 -5.24 -25.31 -24.49
C LYS A 155 -6.02 -24.51 -23.45
N ASP A 156 -7.23 -24.90 -23.13
CA ASP A 156 -8.07 -24.24 -22.13
C ASP A 156 -7.59 -24.58 -20.74
N LEU A 157 -7.19 -25.84 -20.50
CA LEU A 157 -6.53 -26.26 -19.27
C LEU A 157 -5.26 -25.46 -19.02
N LYS A 158 -4.36 -25.36 -20.00
CA LYS A 158 -3.14 -24.57 -19.87
C LYS A 158 -3.41 -23.10 -19.54
N LYS A 159 -4.40 -22.48 -20.20
CA LYS A 159 -4.80 -21.10 -19.89
C LYS A 159 -5.34 -20.94 -18.45
N ALA A 160 -6.08 -21.95 -17.96
CA ALA A 160 -6.62 -21.94 -16.61
C ALA A 160 -5.48 -22.06 -15.58
N ILE A 161 -4.52 -22.96 -15.80
CA ILE A 161 -3.31 -23.11 -14.97
C ILE A 161 -2.51 -21.81 -14.95
N ASP A 162 -2.18 -21.24 -16.11
CA ASP A 162 -1.45 -19.97 -16.20
C ASP A 162 -2.16 -18.83 -15.46
N ALA A 163 -3.49 -18.82 -15.48
CA ALA A 163 -4.26 -17.83 -14.74
C ALA A 163 -4.16 -18.03 -13.22
N LEU A 164 -4.13 -19.27 -12.73
CA LEU A 164 -3.96 -19.59 -11.31
C LEU A 164 -2.54 -19.24 -10.83
N ILE A 165 -1.51 -19.55 -11.63
CA ILE A 165 -0.12 -19.17 -11.32
C ILE A 165 0.00 -17.65 -11.24
N ARG A 166 -0.58 -16.89 -12.19
CA ARG A 166 -0.62 -15.42 -12.10
C ARG A 166 -1.40 -14.89 -10.89
N ARG A 167 -2.32 -15.67 -10.35
CA ARG A 167 -3.03 -15.38 -9.10
C ARG A 167 -2.22 -15.72 -7.85
N GLY A 168 -1.01 -16.31 -8.01
CA GLY A 168 -0.07 -16.62 -6.95
C GLY A 168 -0.31 -17.96 -6.27
N HIS A 169 -1.05 -18.88 -6.90
CA HIS A 169 -1.12 -20.27 -6.45
C HIS A 169 0.13 -21.03 -6.88
N SER A 170 0.59 -22.00 -6.08
CA SER A 170 1.70 -22.87 -6.45
C SER A 170 1.26 -23.95 -7.45
N TYR A 171 2.20 -24.50 -8.20
CA TYR A 171 1.94 -25.63 -9.07
C TYR A 171 1.42 -26.84 -8.28
N SER A 172 1.98 -27.09 -7.08
CA SER A 172 1.51 -28.16 -6.18
C SER A 172 0.06 -27.99 -5.75
N ALA A 173 -0.40 -26.76 -5.49
CA ALA A 173 -1.81 -26.50 -5.17
C ALA A 173 -2.72 -26.73 -6.38
N VAL A 174 -2.27 -26.31 -7.56
CA VAL A 174 -3.02 -26.51 -8.81
C VAL A 174 -3.11 -27.98 -9.16
N ARG A 175 -2.00 -28.74 -9.05
CA ARG A 175 -1.96 -30.18 -9.30
C ARG A 175 -2.94 -30.93 -8.40
N ARG A 176 -2.91 -30.70 -7.08
CA ARG A 176 -3.85 -31.34 -6.14
C ARG A 176 -5.31 -31.05 -6.49
N ALA A 177 -5.61 -29.83 -6.93
CA ALA A 177 -6.97 -29.50 -7.34
C ALA A 177 -7.38 -30.21 -8.64
N LEU A 178 -6.47 -30.39 -9.59
CA LEU A 178 -6.72 -31.14 -10.84
C LEU A 178 -6.90 -32.63 -10.59
N GLU A 179 -6.07 -33.23 -9.73
CA GLU A 179 -6.22 -34.63 -9.30
C GLU A 179 -7.62 -34.88 -8.70
N ASN A 180 -8.10 -33.97 -7.85
CA ASN A 180 -9.46 -34.02 -7.29
C ASN A 180 -10.58 -33.89 -8.34
N LEU A 181 -10.27 -33.32 -9.49
CA LEU A 181 -11.19 -33.20 -10.63
C LEU A 181 -11.03 -34.35 -11.65
N SER A 182 -10.22 -35.37 -11.33
CA SER A 182 -9.89 -36.52 -12.22
C SER A 182 -9.25 -36.06 -13.56
N VAL A 183 -8.49 -35.00 -13.53
CA VAL A 183 -7.73 -34.50 -14.69
C VAL A 183 -6.31 -35.07 -14.63
N ASP A 184 -5.81 -35.55 -15.76
CA ASP A 184 -4.42 -36.03 -15.87
C ASP A 184 -3.42 -34.88 -15.68
N THR A 185 -2.40 -35.09 -14.85
CA THR A 185 -1.46 -34.05 -14.43
C THR A 185 0.00 -34.37 -14.76
N GLU A 186 0.26 -35.42 -15.57
CA GLU A 186 1.62 -35.89 -15.85
C GLU A 186 2.55 -34.83 -16.50
N GLU A 187 1.98 -33.83 -17.19
CA GLU A 187 2.75 -32.78 -17.88
C GLU A 187 2.98 -31.51 -17.06
N LEU A 188 2.57 -31.47 -15.79
CA LEU A 188 2.76 -30.25 -14.97
C LEU A 188 4.17 -30.20 -14.36
N PRO A 189 4.87 -29.03 -14.41
CA PRO A 189 6.18 -28.86 -13.77
C PRO A 189 6.09 -28.99 -12.25
N GLU A 190 7.20 -29.39 -11.64
CA GLU A 190 7.38 -29.36 -10.18
C GLU A 190 7.70 -27.92 -9.72
N ASP A 191 7.35 -27.58 -8.45
CA ASP A 191 7.59 -26.23 -7.85
C ASP A 191 9.08 -25.94 -7.62
#